data_97ed1fa3e625057865c6efe348875362
#
_entry.id   97ed1fa3e625057865c6efe348875362
#
_cell.length_a   1.000
_cell.length_b   1.000
_cell.length_c   1.000
_cell.angle_alpha   90.00
_cell.angle_beta   90.00
_cell.angle_gamma   90.00
#
_symmetry.space_group_name_H-M   'P 1'
#
loop_
_entity.id
_entity.type
_entity.pdbx_description
1 polymer ?
#
loop_
_entity_poly.entity_id
_entity_poly.type
_entity_poly.pdbx_seq_one_letter_code
_entity_poly.pdbx_strand_id
1 'polypeptide(L)'
;MQTSFLLMALSLSLPGGTQAFKPLISGGGSVTHRDITQRAVLRKTAEVCRALAVAQGRDFQPAGELAIGESCDRQIDDSLSIFKLQKACSADSSSSLVSTIHFQSTIVKMYLSNALVDMAFALSKAHHFDGETFQGGRALITAGVSEVKASVKRESFLLARLALGRVCHTLQDFYSHSNWVEMGNRQPYSTLIRPDLQLVNLAGPSTPTCRNCIGGNCTDNILPEVLQQGLLTSGYFNLFSSNKPAGKCSHGGFFDRTSGRDPVGGINKDDVGSSHGHLHHTAADVAVNATMELLEDIRGAAGDKDFLRLIGITQSSVLCFVIDTTGSMSDDITEAKRVSFSIIDSKRGTQQEPSSYILVPFNDPGGC
;
A
#
# COMPACT_ATOMS: atom_id res chain seq x y z
N MET A 1 -14.99 -23.15 -1.59
CA MET A 1 -14.32 -21.85 -1.46
C MET A 1 -13.94 -21.46 -0.05
N GLN A 2 -14.69 -21.84 1.00
CA GLN A 2 -14.35 -21.53 2.41
C GLN A 2 -13.14 -22.28 2.97
N THR A 3 -12.85 -23.49 2.49
CA THR A 3 -11.71 -24.31 2.96
C THR A 3 -10.35 -23.81 2.50
N SER A 4 -10.27 -23.14 1.35
CA SER A 4 -8.99 -22.57 0.85
C SER A 4 -8.54 -21.33 1.63
N PHE A 5 -9.46 -20.54 2.16
CA PHE A 5 -9.14 -19.38 3.02
C PHE A 5 -8.61 -19.78 4.40
N LEU A 6 -9.11 -20.88 4.95
CA LEU A 6 -8.67 -21.36 6.27
C LEU A 6 -7.25 -21.96 6.21
N LEU A 7 -6.90 -22.64 5.12
CA LEU A 7 -5.54 -23.16 4.89
C LEU A 7 -4.52 -22.03 4.67
N MET A 8 -4.91 -20.93 4.04
CA MET A 8 -4.05 -19.76 3.86
C MET A 8 -3.79 -19.02 5.18
N ALA A 9 -4.78 -18.96 6.08
CA ALA A 9 -4.61 -18.34 7.40
C ALA A 9 -3.71 -19.19 8.34
N LEU A 10 -3.71 -20.52 8.22
CA LEU A 10 -2.84 -21.40 9.01
C LEU A 10 -1.38 -21.38 8.56
N SER A 11 -1.11 -21.10 7.27
CA SER A 11 0.27 -21.03 6.74
C SER A 11 1.00 -19.73 7.11
N LEU A 12 0.26 -18.69 7.50
CA LEU A 12 0.83 -17.38 7.92
C LEU A 12 1.43 -17.40 9.33
N SER A 13 1.33 -18.52 10.05
CA SER A 13 1.90 -18.69 11.40
C SER A 13 3.18 -19.51 11.44
N LEU A 14 3.79 -19.85 10.30
CA LEU A 14 5.07 -20.55 10.27
C LEU A 14 6.23 -19.60 10.64
N PRO A 15 7.04 -19.91 11.67
CA PRO A 15 8.22 -19.13 12.02
C PRO A 15 9.32 -19.43 11.00
N GLY A 16 9.74 -18.48 10.23
CA GLY A 16 10.90 -18.69 9.36
C GLY A 16 11.05 -17.78 8.14
N GLY A 17 10.96 -16.47 8.32
CA GLY A 17 11.35 -15.52 7.28
C GLY A 17 11.91 -14.25 7.90
N THR A 18 12.73 -13.51 7.15
CA THR A 18 12.98 -12.10 7.43
C THR A 18 11.63 -11.42 7.49
N GLN A 19 11.26 -10.89 8.63
CA GLN A 19 10.01 -10.17 8.82
C GLN A 19 10.39 -8.74 9.13
N ALA A 20 10.53 -7.94 8.06
CA ALA A 20 10.40 -6.50 8.19
C ALA A 20 9.01 -6.18 8.70
N PHE A 21 8.76 -4.99 9.23
CA PHE A 21 7.46 -4.68 9.83
C PHE A 21 6.51 -5.87 9.80
N LYS A 22 6.39 -6.66 10.84
CA LYS A 22 5.62 -7.93 10.85
C LYS A 22 4.46 -7.93 9.86
N PRO A 23 4.21 -8.98 9.08
CA PRO A 23 3.35 -8.88 7.90
C PRO A 23 1.89 -8.50 8.22
N LEU A 24 1.29 -9.09 9.25
CA LEU A 24 -0.15 -8.95 9.51
C LEU A 24 -0.54 -8.67 10.96
N ILE A 25 0.16 -9.24 11.94
CA ILE A 25 -0.23 -9.16 13.35
C ILE A 25 1.01 -8.92 14.19
N SER A 26 0.97 -7.91 15.05
CA SER A 26 1.97 -7.67 16.06
C SER A 26 1.34 -7.53 17.44
N GLY A 27 2.12 -7.87 18.47
CA GLY A 27 1.81 -7.53 19.85
C GLY A 27 2.66 -6.34 20.32
N GLY A 28 2.29 -5.71 21.45
CA GLY A 28 3.15 -4.74 22.11
C GLY A 28 3.30 -3.37 21.43
N GLY A 29 2.32 -2.93 20.63
CA GLY A 29 2.31 -1.58 20.04
C GLY A 29 3.12 -1.43 18.76
N SER A 30 3.64 -2.51 18.17
CA SER A 30 4.36 -2.47 16.90
C SER A 30 3.42 -2.27 15.71
N VAL A 31 3.89 -1.55 14.71
CA VAL A 31 3.20 -1.28 13.43
C VAL A 31 3.60 -2.33 12.41
N THR A 32 2.66 -2.83 11.63
CA THR A 32 2.87 -3.90 10.65
C THR A 32 2.83 -3.35 9.21
N HIS A 33 3.27 -4.15 8.23
CA HIS A 33 3.08 -3.87 6.80
C HIS A 33 1.60 -3.64 6.45
N ARG A 34 0.70 -4.41 7.09
CA ARG A 34 -0.74 -4.21 6.98
C ARG A 34 -1.12 -2.80 7.43
N ASP A 35 -0.68 -2.38 8.63
CA ASP A 35 -1.05 -1.09 9.21
C ASP A 35 -0.52 0.07 8.36
N ILE A 36 0.73 -0.02 7.88
CA ILE A 36 1.35 0.98 7.01
C ILE A 36 0.56 1.10 5.70
N THR A 37 0.30 -0.03 5.03
CA THR A 37 -0.43 -0.06 3.76
C THR A 37 -1.84 0.49 3.91
N GLN A 38 -2.57 0.04 4.93
CA GLN A 38 -3.93 0.47 5.20
C GLN A 38 -4.00 1.97 5.52
N ARG A 39 -3.14 2.47 6.42
CA ARG A 39 -3.08 3.91 6.76
C ARG A 39 -2.79 4.76 5.53
N ALA A 40 -1.83 4.38 4.70
CA ALA A 40 -1.48 5.11 3.48
C ALA A 40 -2.64 5.16 2.48
N VAL A 41 -3.30 4.02 2.23
CA VAL A 41 -4.45 3.94 1.32
C VAL A 41 -5.61 4.79 1.84
N LEU A 42 -5.96 4.69 3.13
CA LEU A 42 -7.07 5.46 3.70
C LEU A 42 -6.79 6.97 3.67
N ARG A 43 -5.58 7.40 4.04
CA ARG A 43 -5.19 8.83 4.00
C ARG A 43 -5.21 9.37 2.58
N LYS A 44 -4.62 8.67 1.62
CA LYS A 44 -4.62 9.10 0.21
C LYS A 44 -6.02 9.13 -0.38
N THR A 45 -6.87 8.15 -0.06
CA THR A 45 -8.29 8.16 -0.46
C THR A 45 -9.01 9.39 0.07
N ALA A 46 -8.82 9.73 1.36
CA ALA A 46 -9.43 10.92 1.96
C ALA A 46 -8.97 12.21 1.29
N GLU A 47 -7.69 12.34 0.96
CA GLU A 47 -7.14 13.50 0.23
C GLU A 47 -7.80 13.66 -1.14
N VAL A 48 -7.88 12.58 -1.92
CA VAL A 48 -8.47 12.60 -3.26
C VAL A 48 -9.97 12.92 -3.20
N CYS A 49 -10.71 12.24 -2.31
CA CYS A 49 -12.15 12.47 -2.17
C CYS A 49 -12.45 13.91 -1.71
N ARG A 50 -11.61 14.46 -0.80
CA ARG A 50 -11.74 15.86 -0.37
C ARG A 50 -11.52 16.82 -1.53
N ALA A 51 -10.45 16.62 -2.29
CA ALA A 51 -10.16 17.47 -3.45
C ALA A 51 -11.29 17.46 -4.49
N LEU A 52 -11.87 16.29 -4.77
CA LEU A 52 -12.99 16.12 -5.67
C LEU A 52 -14.28 16.77 -5.12
N ALA A 53 -14.57 16.63 -3.83
CA ALA A 53 -15.71 17.25 -3.20
C ALA A 53 -15.63 18.79 -3.28
N VAL A 54 -14.47 19.34 -2.93
CA VAL A 54 -14.22 20.81 -3.04
C VAL A 54 -14.38 21.29 -4.48
N ALA A 55 -13.82 20.58 -5.47
CA ALA A 55 -13.97 20.92 -6.88
C ALA A 55 -15.44 20.90 -7.36
N GLN A 56 -16.31 20.15 -6.67
CA GLN A 56 -17.74 20.03 -6.93
C GLN A 56 -18.61 20.97 -6.07
N GLY A 57 -17.99 21.83 -5.25
CA GLY A 57 -18.70 22.72 -4.31
C GLY A 57 -19.43 21.97 -3.20
N ARG A 58 -19.00 20.75 -2.86
CA ARG A 58 -19.57 19.92 -1.80
C ARG A 58 -18.70 19.93 -0.56
N ASP A 59 -19.33 19.90 0.60
CA ASP A 59 -18.63 19.66 1.86
C ASP A 59 -18.13 18.21 1.93
N PHE A 60 -16.85 18.04 2.28
CA PHE A 60 -16.28 16.75 2.61
C PHE A 60 -16.14 16.64 4.13
N GLN A 61 -17.15 16.03 4.74
CA GLN A 61 -17.09 15.68 6.15
C GLN A 61 -17.20 14.16 6.31
N PRO A 62 -16.07 13.44 6.46
CA PRO A 62 -16.14 12.09 7.02
C PRO A 62 -16.68 12.25 8.45
N ALA A 63 -17.91 11.79 8.70
CA ALA A 63 -18.58 11.95 9.98
C ALA A 63 -17.74 11.33 11.12
N GLY A 64 -17.22 12.17 12.01
CA GLY A 64 -16.27 11.84 13.05
C GLY A 64 -14.82 12.03 12.54
N GLU A 65 -14.03 12.78 13.28
CA GLU A 65 -12.63 13.05 13.02
C GLU A 65 -11.92 11.77 12.51
N LEU A 66 -11.59 11.74 11.22
CA LEU A 66 -10.30 11.23 10.84
C LEU A 66 -9.35 12.19 11.57
N ALA A 67 -9.07 11.90 12.82
CA ALA A 67 -8.03 12.58 13.54
C ALA A 67 -6.74 12.23 12.80
N ILE A 68 -6.42 13.04 11.80
CA ILE A 68 -5.08 13.25 11.27
C ILE A 68 -4.40 14.07 12.38
N GLY A 69 -4.43 13.54 13.58
CA GLY A 69 -3.94 14.16 14.79
C GLY A 69 -2.83 13.32 15.36
N GLU A 70 -1.74 13.97 15.55
CA GLU A 70 -0.50 13.72 16.25
C GLU A 70 -0.56 12.89 17.56
N SER A 71 -1.34 11.83 17.63
CA SER A 71 -1.32 10.90 18.76
C SER A 71 -1.30 9.46 18.28
N CYS A 72 -0.13 8.84 18.41
CA CYS A 72 0.21 7.47 18.07
C CYS A 72 -0.56 6.37 18.86
N ASP A 73 -1.59 6.69 19.64
CA ASP A 73 -2.09 5.79 20.67
C ASP A 73 -3.58 5.43 20.59
N ARG A 74 -4.21 5.62 19.44
CA ARG A 74 -5.56 5.06 19.22
C ARG A 74 -5.55 4.08 18.06
N GLN A 75 -5.78 2.81 18.39
CA GLN A 75 -6.31 1.84 17.43
C GLN A 75 -7.54 2.48 16.79
N ILE A 76 -7.37 2.94 15.55
CA ILE A 76 -8.49 3.34 14.72
C ILE A 76 -9.32 2.07 14.58
N ASP A 77 -10.59 2.12 14.97
CA ASP A 77 -11.55 1.08 14.58
C ASP A 77 -11.63 1.09 13.05
N ASP A 78 -10.78 0.27 12.45
CA ASP A 78 -10.52 0.25 11.02
C ASP A 78 -11.78 0.06 10.19
N SER A 79 -12.76 -0.70 10.70
CA SER A 79 -14.02 -0.96 10.00
C SER A 79 -14.91 0.29 9.94
N LEU A 80 -14.96 1.03 11.03
CA LEU A 80 -15.77 2.25 11.13
C LEU A 80 -15.18 3.38 10.28
N SER A 81 -13.85 3.48 10.21
CA SER A 81 -13.12 4.45 9.38
C SER A 81 -13.32 4.17 7.88
N ILE A 82 -13.30 2.91 7.47
CA ILE A 82 -13.54 2.48 6.08
C ILE A 82 -14.97 2.85 5.66
N PHE A 83 -15.98 2.56 6.48
CA PHE A 83 -17.36 2.88 6.19
C PHE A 83 -17.58 4.40 6.06
N LYS A 84 -17.08 5.17 7.01
CA LYS A 84 -17.19 6.64 7.01
C LYS A 84 -16.53 7.26 5.78
N LEU A 85 -15.34 6.80 5.44
CA LEU A 85 -14.61 7.28 4.28
C LEU A 85 -15.32 6.91 2.98
N GLN A 86 -15.77 5.65 2.84
CA GLN A 86 -16.55 5.22 1.67
C GLN A 86 -17.81 6.09 1.48
N LYS A 87 -18.53 6.37 2.56
CA LYS A 87 -19.73 7.22 2.52
C LYS A 87 -19.38 8.66 2.11
N ALA A 88 -18.30 9.23 2.65
CA ALA A 88 -17.87 10.59 2.32
C ALA A 88 -17.38 10.74 0.87
N CYS A 89 -16.78 9.67 0.32
CA CYS A 89 -16.33 9.62 -1.07
C CYS A 89 -17.47 9.42 -2.07
N SER A 90 -18.61 8.90 -1.64
CA SER A 90 -19.77 8.66 -2.52
C SER A 90 -20.50 9.97 -2.79
N ALA A 91 -20.79 10.25 -4.07
CA ALA A 91 -21.57 11.43 -4.46
C ALA A 91 -23.04 11.35 -3.98
N ASP A 92 -23.56 10.13 -3.86
CA ASP A 92 -24.90 9.84 -3.40
C ASP A 92 -24.87 9.33 -1.95
N SER A 93 -25.82 9.79 -1.13
CA SER A 93 -26.00 9.36 0.26
C SER A 93 -26.35 7.86 0.41
N SER A 94 -26.52 7.14 -0.69
CA SER A 94 -26.82 5.71 -0.76
C SER A 94 -25.55 4.83 -0.80
N SER A 95 -24.57 5.08 0.09
CA SER A 95 -23.45 4.15 0.22
C SER A 95 -23.98 2.78 0.67
N SER A 96 -23.94 1.80 -0.23
CA SER A 96 -24.40 0.46 0.10
C SER A 96 -23.32 -0.26 0.95
N LEU A 97 -23.78 -1.17 1.82
CA LEU A 97 -22.90 -2.10 2.53
C LEU A 97 -21.96 -2.84 1.56
N VAL A 98 -22.45 -3.16 0.35
CA VAL A 98 -21.69 -3.83 -0.71
C VAL A 98 -20.48 -2.99 -1.15
N SER A 99 -20.63 -1.67 -1.31
CA SER A 99 -19.52 -0.77 -1.68
C SER A 99 -18.46 -0.70 -0.58
N THR A 100 -18.87 -0.68 0.68
CA THR A 100 -17.94 -0.71 1.83
C THR A 100 -17.16 -2.03 1.88
N ILE A 101 -17.84 -3.17 1.71
CA ILE A 101 -17.22 -4.49 1.66
C ILE A 101 -16.22 -4.56 0.48
N HIS A 102 -16.58 -3.99 -0.67
CA HIS A 102 -15.69 -3.94 -1.84
C HIS A 102 -14.42 -3.13 -1.56
N PHE A 103 -14.56 -1.95 -0.99
CA PHE A 103 -13.42 -1.10 -0.59
C PHE A 103 -12.51 -1.83 0.42
N GLN A 104 -13.09 -2.38 1.48
CA GLN A 104 -12.36 -3.17 2.48
C GLN A 104 -11.64 -4.37 1.84
N SER A 105 -12.35 -5.15 1.01
CA SER A 105 -11.77 -6.30 0.30
C SER A 105 -10.60 -5.90 -0.61
N THR A 106 -10.63 -4.69 -1.16
CA THR A 106 -9.56 -4.16 -1.99
C THR A 106 -8.31 -3.85 -1.18
N ILE A 107 -8.46 -3.20 -0.03
CA ILE A 107 -7.35 -2.95 0.91
C ILE A 107 -6.75 -4.27 1.39
N VAL A 108 -7.60 -5.25 1.75
CA VAL A 108 -7.18 -6.60 2.15
C VAL A 108 -6.30 -7.26 1.08
N LYS A 109 -6.68 -7.19 -0.19
CA LYS A 109 -5.87 -7.76 -1.30
C LYS A 109 -4.49 -7.10 -1.39
N MET A 110 -4.40 -5.80 -1.20
CA MET A 110 -3.13 -5.08 -1.23
C MET A 110 -2.21 -5.51 -0.08
N TYR A 111 -2.68 -5.48 1.18
CA TYR A 111 -1.81 -5.84 2.29
C TYR A 111 -1.52 -7.35 2.37
N LEU A 112 -2.40 -8.23 1.91
CA LEU A 112 -2.08 -9.66 1.78
C LEU A 112 -1.02 -9.91 0.71
N SER A 113 -1.08 -9.22 -0.42
CA SER A 113 -0.03 -9.32 -1.43
C SER A 113 1.30 -8.75 -0.96
N ASN A 114 1.28 -7.70 -0.12
CA ASN A 114 2.45 -7.19 0.58
C ASN A 114 3.03 -8.29 1.50
N ALA A 115 2.24 -8.82 2.42
CA ALA A 115 2.68 -9.84 3.38
C ALA A 115 3.18 -11.14 2.72
N LEU A 116 2.69 -11.49 1.54
CA LEU A 116 3.13 -12.67 0.80
C LEU A 116 4.57 -12.55 0.27
N VAL A 117 5.14 -11.35 0.18
CA VAL A 117 6.53 -11.15 -0.24
C VAL A 117 7.49 -11.79 0.77
N ASP A 118 7.24 -11.62 2.07
CA ASP A 118 8.03 -12.26 3.14
C ASP A 118 8.10 -13.78 3.00
N MET A 119 7.02 -14.39 2.53
CA MET A 119 6.97 -15.85 2.35
C MET A 119 7.59 -16.30 1.04
N ALA A 120 7.23 -15.62 -0.06
CA ALA A 120 7.63 -16.03 -1.39
C ALA A 120 9.08 -15.66 -1.72
N PHE A 121 9.61 -14.59 -1.12
CA PHE A 121 10.91 -14.01 -1.43
C PHE A 121 11.79 -13.82 -0.19
N ALA A 122 11.55 -14.58 0.89
CA ALA A 122 12.24 -14.49 2.19
C ALA A 122 13.79 -14.44 2.11
N LEU A 123 14.39 -15.00 1.07
CA LEU A 123 15.84 -15.02 0.86
C LEU A 123 16.32 -14.02 -0.19
N SER A 124 15.42 -13.23 -0.75
CA SER A 124 15.76 -12.24 -1.77
C SER A 124 16.19 -10.93 -1.12
N LYS A 125 17.48 -10.70 -1.05
CA LYS A 125 18.03 -9.45 -0.49
C LYS A 125 17.43 -8.19 -1.12
N ALA A 126 17.15 -8.22 -2.42
CA ALA A 126 16.61 -7.05 -3.13
C ALA A 126 15.17 -6.71 -2.72
N HIS A 127 14.33 -7.72 -2.39
CA HIS A 127 12.97 -7.46 -1.92
C HIS A 127 12.95 -6.80 -0.55
N HIS A 128 13.97 -7.06 0.28
CA HIS A 128 14.06 -6.58 1.65
C HIS A 128 15.15 -5.51 1.88
N PHE A 129 15.80 -5.02 0.83
CA PHE A 129 16.95 -4.10 0.93
C PHE A 129 18.11 -4.61 1.79
N ASP A 130 18.20 -5.92 2.03
CA ASP A 130 19.29 -6.50 2.79
C ASP A 130 20.63 -6.46 2.03
N GLY A 131 21.72 -6.36 2.80
CA GLY A 131 23.09 -6.46 2.26
C GLY A 131 23.41 -5.38 1.23
N GLU A 132 22.90 -4.19 1.43
CA GLU A 132 23.16 -3.01 0.59
C GLU A 132 22.70 -3.18 -0.88
N THR A 133 21.68 -4.01 -1.14
CA THR A 133 21.14 -4.24 -2.48
C THR A 133 20.21 -3.11 -2.96
N PHE A 134 20.59 -1.85 -2.70
CA PHE A 134 19.77 -0.67 -3.00
C PHE A 134 19.35 -0.56 -4.46
N GLN A 135 20.27 -0.83 -5.39
CA GLN A 135 19.95 -0.80 -6.83
C GLN A 135 18.95 -1.87 -7.21
N GLY A 136 19.09 -3.09 -6.63
CA GLY A 136 18.16 -4.19 -6.87
C GLY A 136 16.76 -3.90 -6.32
N GLY A 137 16.69 -3.42 -5.07
CA GLY A 137 15.40 -3.07 -4.45
C GLY A 137 14.68 -1.96 -5.20
N ARG A 138 15.41 -0.90 -5.58
CA ARG A 138 14.84 0.16 -6.41
C ARG A 138 14.37 -0.34 -7.78
N ALA A 139 15.11 -1.23 -8.43
CA ALA A 139 14.70 -1.81 -9.70
C ALA A 139 13.38 -2.59 -9.58
N LEU A 140 13.19 -3.34 -8.48
CA LEU A 140 11.92 -4.01 -8.18
C LEU A 140 10.77 -3.00 -7.99
N ILE A 141 11.01 -1.94 -7.23
CA ILE A 141 10.00 -0.89 -7.01
C ILE A 141 9.60 -0.23 -8.33
N THR A 142 10.55 0.26 -9.12
CA THR A 142 10.28 1.00 -10.36
C THR A 142 9.64 0.13 -11.44
N ALA A 143 10.06 -1.15 -11.55
CA ALA A 143 9.41 -2.11 -12.44
C ALA A 143 7.97 -2.41 -11.99
N GLY A 144 7.76 -2.62 -10.69
CA GLY A 144 6.44 -2.87 -10.14
C GLY A 144 5.49 -1.66 -10.29
N VAL A 145 5.99 -0.43 -10.10
CA VAL A 145 5.21 0.80 -10.36
C VAL A 145 4.75 0.85 -11.82
N SER A 146 5.64 0.51 -12.75
CA SER A 146 5.31 0.46 -14.17
C SER A 146 4.24 -0.61 -14.46
N GLU A 147 4.33 -1.77 -13.81
CA GLU A 147 3.32 -2.84 -13.88
C GLU A 147 1.96 -2.37 -13.36
N VAL A 148 1.92 -1.68 -12.22
CA VAL A 148 0.69 -1.10 -11.66
C VAL A 148 0.05 -0.13 -12.65
N LYS A 149 0.81 0.87 -13.13
CA LYS A 149 0.33 1.89 -14.07
C LYS A 149 -0.21 1.24 -15.36
N ALA A 150 0.52 0.29 -15.92
CA ALA A 150 0.10 -0.43 -17.12
C ALA A 150 -1.17 -1.28 -16.89
N SER A 151 -1.30 -1.89 -15.70
CA SER A 151 -2.47 -2.69 -15.35
C SER A 151 -3.70 -1.82 -15.12
N VAL A 152 -3.56 -0.65 -14.51
CA VAL A 152 -4.64 0.35 -14.37
C VAL A 152 -5.10 0.80 -15.74
N LYS A 153 -4.18 1.17 -16.65
CA LYS A 153 -4.51 1.59 -18.01
C LYS A 153 -5.30 0.52 -18.81
N ARG A 154 -5.08 -0.76 -18.52
CA ARG A 154 -5.83 -1.89 -19.11
C ARG A 154 -7.08 -2.27 -18.30
N GLU A 155 -7.45 -1.50 -17.30
CA GLU A 155 -8.54 -1.79 -16.37
C GLU A 155 -8.41 -3.14 -15.63
N SER A 156 -7.21 -3.70 -15.58
CA SER A 156 -6.90 -4.95 -14.87
C SER A 156 -6.64 -4.67 -13.38
N PHE A 157 -7.62 -4.10 -12.69
CA PHE A 157 -7.48 -3.59 -11.32
C PHE A 157 -7.05 -4.66 -10.30
N LEU A 158 -7.46 -5.93 -10.48
CA LEU A 158 -6.99 -6.99 -9.59
C LEU A 158 -5.47 -7.17 -9.68
N LEU A 159 -4.92 -7.25 -10.89
CA LEU A 159 -3.48 -7.38 -11.11
C LEU A 159 -2.73 -6.15 -10.60
N ALA A 160 -3.29 -4.96 -10.84
CA ALA A 160 -2.73 -3.71 -10.32
C ALA A 160 -2.63 -3.70 -8.78
N ARG A 161 -3.67 -4.18 -8.07
CA ARG A 161 -3.69 -4.28 -6.60
C ARG A 161 -2.66 -5.25 -6.07
N LEU A 162 -2.51 -6.41 -6.71
CA LEU A 162 -1.51 -7.41 -6.31
C LEU A 162 -0.09 -6.90 -6.56
N ALA A 163 0.17 -6.27 -7.70
CA ALA A 163 1.45 -5.63 -7.99
C ALA A 163 1.76 -4.51 -7.00
N LEU A 164 0.77 -3.64 -6.71
CA LEU A 164 0.91 -2.55 -5.73
C LEU A 164 1.28 -3.08 -4.34
N GLY A 165 0.64 -4.15 -3.87
CA GLY A 165 0.99 -4.77 -2.59
C GLY A 165 2.45 -5.21 -2.54
N ARG A 166 2.96 -5.88 -3.58
CA ARG A 166 4.38 -6.28 -3.67
C ARG A 166 5.33 -5.08 -3.66
N VAL A 167 5.00 -4.03 -4.41
CA VAL A 167 5.80 -2.78 -4.42
C VAL A 167 5.83 -2.14 -3.05
N CYS A 168 4.68 -2.07 -2.36
CA CYS A 168 4.58 -1.52 -1.01
C CYS A 168 5.50 -2.26 -0.04
N HIS A 169 5.59 -3.59 -0.10
CA HIS A 169 6.49 -4.37 0.74
C HIS A 169 7.93 -3.86 0.64
N THR A 170 8.50 -3.98 -0.55
CA THR A 170 9.90 -3.59 -0.78
C THR A 170 10.17 -2.12 -0.43
N LEU A 171 9.23 -1.21 -0.76
CA LEU A 171 9.35 0.20 -0.41
C LEU A 171 9.36 0.44 1.12
N GLN A 172 8.53 -0.29 1.86
CA GLN A 172 8.41 -0.15 3.32
C GLN A 172 9.64 -0.72 4.02
N ASP A 173 10.19 -1.84 3.53
CA ASP A 173 11.38 -2.48 4.08
C ASP A 173 12.62 -1.60 4.03
N PHE A 174 12.73 -0.74 3.04
CA PHE A 174 13.83 0.23 2.98
C PHE A 174 13.96 1.02 4.28
N TYR A 175 12.85 1.44 4.88
CA TYR A 175 12.86 2.25 6.10
C TYR A 175 13.14 1.43 7.36
N SER A 176 12.79 0.15 7.35
CA SER A 176 13.12 -0.75 8.45
C SER A 176 14.58 -1.24 8.41
N HIS A 177 15.12 -1.53 7.24
CA HIS A 177 16.40 -2.23 7.09
C HIS A 177 17.59 -1.34 6.74
N SER A 178 17.36 -0.10 6.27
CA SER A 178 18.42 0.87 6.02
C SER A 178 18.61 1.84 7.18
N ASN A 179 19.72 2.58 7.15
CA ASN A 179 20.00 3.64 8.12
C ASN A 179 19.36 5.00 7.78
N TRP A 180 18.33 5.03 6.94
CA TRP A 180 17.70 6.29 6.51
C TRP A 180 17.20 7.14 7.68
N VAL A 181 16.56 6.50 8.66
CA VAL A 181 15.97 7.19 9.83
C VAL A 181 17.05 7.59 10.81
N GLU A 182 18.09 6.79 10.94
CA GLU A 182 19.26 7.04 11.82
C GLU A 182 20.07 8.25 11.35
N MET A 183 20.06 8.56 10.05
CA MET A 183 20.62 9.80 9.50
C MET A 183 19.79 11.05 9.84
N GLY A 184 18.71 10.91 10.61
CA GLY A 184 17.82 12.01 10.98
C GLY A 184 16.72 12.31 9.95
N ASN A 185 16.62 11.55 8.86
CA ASN A 185 15.59 11.75 7.84
C ASN A 185 14.20 11.39 8.38
N ARG A 186 13.23 12.25 8.08
CA ARG A 186 11.81 12.09 8.46
C ARG A 186 10.88 12.18 7.25
N GLN A 187 11.46 12.35 6.06
CA GLN A 187 10.74 12.40 4.78
C GLN A 187 11.06 11.17 3.95
N PRO A 188 10.17 10.76 3.04
CA PRO A 188 10.43 9.70 2.08
C PRO A 188 11.69 9.93 1.26
N TYR A 189 12.35 8.85 0.87
CA TYR A 189 13.40 8.88 -0.14
C TYR A 189 12.78 8.71 -1.53
N SER A 190 12.28 9.80 -2.10
CA SER A 190 11.53 9.82 -3.37
C SER A 190 12.28 9.19 -4.55
N THR A 191 13.61 9.15 -4.49
CA THR A 191 14.46 8.50 -5.51
C THR A 191 14.13 7.01 -5.69
N LEU A 192 13.56 6.34 -4.67
CA LEU A 192 13.19 4.92 -4.77
C LEU A 192 12.09 4.64 -5.81
N ILE A 193 11.19 5.60 -6.02
CA ILE A 193 10.08 5.47 -6.98
C ILE A 193 10.35 6.23 -8.30
N ARG A 194 11.50 6.92 -8.40
CA ARG A 194 11.88 7.75 -9.54
C ARG A 194 12.99 7.08 -10.35
N PRO A 195 12.68 6.48 -11.52
CA PRO A 195 13.69 5.81 -12.34
C PRO A 195 14.69 6.77 -12.98
N ASP A 196 14.32 8.04 -13.14
CA ASP A 196 15.13 9.11 -13.71
C ASP A 196 16.21 9.67 -12.76
N LEU A 197 16.08 9.43 -11.44
CA LEU A 197 17.04 9.89 -10.44
C LEU A 197 18.04 8.78 -10.09
N GLN A 198 19.26 9.15 -9.70
CA GLN A 198 20.27 8.20 -9.26
C GLN A 198 20.29 8.05 -7.74
N LEU A 199 20.51 6.83 -7.25
CA LEU A 199 20.84 6.61 -5.86
C LEU A 199 22.24 7.15 -5.60
N VAL A 200 22.40 7.96 -4.56
CA VAL A 200 23.66 8.61 -4.22
C VAL A 200 24.12 8.23 -2.81
N ASN A 201 25.39 8.46 -2.52
CA ASN A 201 25.98 8.26 -1.21
C ASN A 201 25.79 6.83 -0.65
N LEU A 202 25.86 5.81 -1.50
CA LEU A 202 25.82 4.42 -1.05
C LEU A 202 27.16 4.04 -0.42
N ALA A 203 27.13 3.34 0.70
CA ALA A 203 28.33 2.77 1.31
C ALA A 203 28.98 1.76 0.36
N GLY A 204 30.28 1.90 0.15
CA GLY A 204 31.04 0.95 -0.67
C GLY A 204 31.09 -0.45 -0.04
N PRO A 205 31.32 -1.52 -0.82
CA PRO A 205 31.30 -2.89 -0.32
C PRO A 205 32.35 -3.17 0.76
N SER A 206 33.46 -2.45 0.75
CA SER A 206 34.53 -2.56 1.74
C SER A 206 34.49 -1.49 2.83
N THR A 207 33.56 -0.55 2.78
CA THR A 207 33.40 0.52 3.76
C THR A 207 32.80 -0.04 5.05
N PRO A 208 33.47 -0.01 6.21
CA PRO A 208 32.86 -0.38 7.48
C PRO A 208 31.69 0.56 7.80
N THR A 209 30.58 0.01 8.31
CA THR A 209 29.38 0.78 8.59
C THR A 209 28.85 0.60 10.01
N CYS A 210 29.29 -0.48 10.70
CA CYS A 210 28.86 -0.77 12.06
C CYS A 210 30.02 -1.13 12.99
N ARG A 211 29.78 -0.97 14.28
CA ARG A 211 30.54 -1.53 15.40
C ARG A 211 29.66 -2.47 16.22
N ASN A 212 30.27 -3.21 17.14
CA ASN A 212 29.55 -4.12 18.02
C ASN A 212 28.54 -3.37 18.90
N CYS A 213 27.37 -3.96 19.07
CA CYS A 213 26.44 -3.55 20.10
C CYS A 213 27.03 -3.78 21.51
N ILE A 214 26.74 -2.91 22.45
CA ILE A 214 27.28 -2.97 23.81
C ILE A 214 26.23 -3.57 24.75
N GLY A 215 26.54 -4.75 25.31
CA GLY A 215 25.61 -5.43 26.25
C GLY A 215 24.23 -5.70 25.65
N GLY A 216 24.16 -5.94 24.35
CA GLY A 216 22.89 -6.14 23.63
C GLY A 216 22.18 -4.84 23.19
N ASN A 217 22.67 -3.69 23.61
CA ASN A 217 22.15 -2.39 23.14
C ASN A 217 22.83 -2.00 21.82
N CYS A 218 22.03 -1.84 20.78
CA CYS A 218 22.47 -1.49 19.42
C CYS A 218 22.19 -0.02 19.04
N THR A 219 21.69 0.81 19.93
CA THR A 219 21.25 2.18 19.62
C THR A 219 22.29 3.00 18.84
N ASP A 220 23.56 2.82 19.15
CA ASP A 220 24.67 3.57 18.56
C ASP A 220 25.65 2.70 17.77
N ASN A 221 25.23 1.57 17.22
CA ASN A 221 26.14 0.65 16.56
C ASN A 221 26.53 1.07 15.11
N ILE A 222 25.80 1.99 14.49
CA ILE A 222 26.21 2.60 13.21
C ILE A 222 27.37 3.56 13.49
N LEU A 223 28.41 3.49 12.67
CA LEU A 223 29.58 4.32 12.84
C LEU A 223 29.24 5.81 12.65
N PRO A 224 29.72 6.71 13.53
CA PRO A 224 29.45 8.14 13.42
C PRO A 224 29.83 8.75 12.07
N GLU A 225 30.93 8.26 11.46
CA GLU A 225 31.42 8.72 10.17
C GLU A 225 30.43 8.40 9.04
N VAL A 226 29.71 7.26 9.12
CA VAL A 226 28.68 6.86 8.17
C VAL A 226 27.52 7.84 8.21
N LEU A 227 27.08 8.21 9.43
CA LEU A 227 26.00 9.17 9.64
C LEU A 227 26.40 10.60 9.22
N GLN A 228 27.62 11.04 9.58
CA GLN A 228 28.14 12.38 9.26
C GLN A 228 28.33 12.57 7.74
N GLN A 229 28.75 11.54 7.04
CA GLN A 229 28.93 11.59 5.58
C GLN A 229 27.62 11.34 4.83
N GLY A 230 26.54 11.02 5.52
CA GLY A 230 25.26 10.67 4.91
C GLY A 230 25.35 9.43 4.03
N LEU A 231 26.21 8.46 4.39
CA LEU A 231 26.33 7.22 3.63
C LEU A 231 25.16 6.29 3.94
N LEU A 232 24.47 5.89 2.88
CA LEU A 232 23.35 4.94 2.97
C LEU A 232 23.91 3.51 3.06
N THR A 233 23.51 2.79 4.10
CA THR A 233 23.84 1.37 4.34
C THR A 233 22.60 0.60 4.77
N SER A 234 22.61 -0.73 4.62
CA SER A 234 21.57 -1.62 5.12
C SER A 234 22.15 -2.87 5.77
N GLY A 235 21.33 -3.53 6.61
CA GLY A 235 21.75 -4.72 7.32
C GLY A 235 21.99 -5.92 6.42
N TYR A 236 22.98 -6.73 6.73
CA TYR A 236 23.18 -8.04 6.10
C TYR A 236 22.35 -9.09 6.81
N PHE A 237 21.59 -9.86 6.06
CA PHE A 237 20.80 -10.98 6.56
C PHE A 237 21.25 -12.31 5.94
N ASN A 238 21.33 -13.36 6.77
CA ASN A 238 21.49 -14.73 6.28
C ASN A 238 20.96 -15.74 7.29
N LEU A 239 20.00 -16.55 6.86
CA LEU A 239 19.40 -17.60 7.67
C LEU A 239 20.33 -18.80 7.92
N PHE A 240 21.23 -19.11 6.96
CA PHE A 240 22.03 -20.33 6.93
C PHE A 240 23.51 -20.12 7.27
N SER A 241 24.03 -18.93 7.07
CA SER A 241 25.45 -18.61 7.26
C SER A 241 25.64 -17.34 8.08
N SER A 242 26.65 -17.33 8.92
CA SER A 242 27.08 -16.13 9.66
C SER A 242 27.96 -15.19 8.85
N ASN A 243 28.23 -15.51 7.58
CA ASN A 243 29.15 -14.71 6.74
C ASN A 243 28.52 -13.39 6.33
N LYS A 244 29.24 -12.30 6.60
CA LYS A 244 29.02 -10.95 6.07
C LYS A 244 30.36 -10.26 5.84
N PRO A 245 30.44 -9.20 5.00
CA PRO A 245 31.66 -8.45 4.83
C PRO A 245 32.12 -7.81 6.16
N ALA A 246 33.42 -7.69 6.35
CA ALA A 246 34.00 -7.12 7.57
C ALA A 246 33.50 -5.69 7.80
N GLY A 247 33.17 -5.35 9.02
CA GLY A 247 32.71 -4.02 9.43
C GLY A 247 31.30 -3.65 8.98
N LYS A 248 30.54 -4.53 8.30
CA LYS A 248 29.19 -4.26 7.85
C LYS A 248 28.15 -4.55 8.94
N CYS A 249 27.07 -3.74 8.94
CA CYS A 249 25.92 -3.98 9.79
C CYS A 249 25.25 -5.31 9.48
N SER A 250 24.72 -6.00 10.49
CA SER A 250 23.74 -7.06 10.29
C SER A 250 22.32 -6.49 10.31
N HIS A 251 21.41 -7.22 9.71
CA HIS A 251 19.98 -6.97 9.88
C HIS A 251 19.61 -7.09 11.36
N GLY A 252 19.89 -8.22 11.96
CA GLY A 252 19.54 -8.53 13.35
C GLY A 252 18.31 -9.44 13.44
N GLY A 253 17.90 -9.72 14.67
CA GLY A 253 16.78 -10.60 14.94
C GLY A 253 17.15 -12.06 15.06
N PHE A 254 16.20 -12.88 15.51
CA PHE A 254 16.44 -14.27 15.92
C PHE A 254 16.93 -15.18 14.79
N PHE A 255 16.48 -14.94 13.57
CA PHE A 255 16.81 -15.78 12.42
C PHE A 255 18.06 -15.32 11.65
N ASP A 256 18.58 -14.13 11.96
CA ASP A 256 19.78 -13.63 11.30
C ASP A 256 21.07 -14.14 11.91
N ARG A 257 21.67 -15.17 11.30
CA ARG A 257 22.94 -15.73 11.77
C ARG A 257 24.12 -14.77 11.66
N THR A 258 24.00 -13.73 10.83
CA THR A 258 25.09 -12.74 10.69
C THR A 258 25.20 -11.85 11.92
N SER A 259 24.11 -11.69 12.69
CA SER A 259 24.06 -10.82 13.87
C SER A 259 24.98 -11.25 15.01
N GLY A 260 25.37 -12.51 15.06
CA GLY A 260 26.32 -13.05 16.02
C GLY A 260 27.81 -12.89 15.62
N ARG A 261 28.10 -12.35 14.42
CA ARG A 261 29.46 -12.13 13.93
C ARG A 261 29.83 -10.65 13.97
N ASP A 262 31.11 -10.37 14.20
CA ASP A 262 31.64 -9.01 14.22
C ASP A 262 31.32 -8.22 12.92
N PRO A 263 30.78 -7.02 13.02
CA PRO A 263 30.17 -6.40 14.20
C PRO A 263 28.89 -7.12 14.68
N VAL A 264 28.83 -7.42 15.98
CA VAL A 264 27.69 -8.11 16.59
C VAL A 264 26.49 -7.17 16.77
N GLY A 265 25.28 -7.67 16.51
CA GLY A 265 24.03 -6.95 16.64
C GLY A 265 23.35 -6.70 15.28
N GLY A 266 22.42 -5.74 15.24
CA GLY A 266 21.65 -5.44 14.04
C GLY A 266 21.20 -3.99 13.98
N ILE A 267 20.51 -3.62 12.89
CA ILE A 267 19.97 -2.27 12.66
C ILE A 267 18.48 -2.27 12.26
N ASN A 268 17.83 -3.44 12.25
CA ASN A 268 16.42 -3.52 11.85
C ASN A 268 15.51 -2.79 12.84
N LYS A 269 14.39 -2.31 12.32
CA LYS A 269 13.32 -1.60 13.03
C LYS A 269 11.97 -2.28 12.84
N ASP A 270 11.96 -3.61 12.71
CA ASP A 270 10.79 -4.43 12.35
C ASP A 270 9.69 -4.38 13.40
N ASP A 271 10.09 -4.25 14.66
CA ASP A 271 9.16 -4.02 15.78
C ASP A 271 9.86 -3.23 16.90
N VAL A 272 9.10 -2.88 17.94
CA VAL A 272 9.62 -2.13 19.08
C VAL A 272 10.70 -2.87 19.88
N GLY A 273 10.79 -4.19 19.75
CA GLY A 273 11.80 -5.04 20.39
C GLY A 273 13.02 -5.31 19.49
N SER A 274 13.04 -4.81 18.27
CA SER A 274 14.15 -4.99 17.31
C SER A 274 15.42 -4.26 17.75
N SER A 275 16.53 -4.53 17.06
CA SER A 275 17.83 -3.92 17.35
C SER A 275 17.78 -2.39 17.42
N HIS A 276 17.07 -1.75 16.49
CA HIS A 276 16.79 -0.32 16.48
C HIS A 276 15.30 -0.02 16.73
N GLY A 277 14.64 -0.84 17.55
CA GLY A 277 13.20 -0.73 17.84
C GLY A 277 12.77 0.62 18.41
N HIS A 278 13.69 1.40 19.03
CA HIS A 278 13.44 2.77 19.48
C HIS A 278 13.09 3.73 18.32
N LEU A 279 13.45 3.39 17.08
CA LEU A 279 13.11 4.12 15.86
C LEU A 279 11.96 3.51 15.06
N HIS A 280 11.38 2.39 15.54
CA HIS A 280 10.35 1.64 14.85
C HIS A 280 9.18 2.52 14.37
N HIS A 281 8.58 3.30 15.29
CA HIS A 281 7.45 4.16 14.93
C HIS A 281 7.84 5.24 13.93
N THR A 282 9.04 5.83 14.08
CA THR A 282 9.55 6.81 13.10
C THR A 282 9.73 6.19 11.72
N ALA A 283 10.29 4.98 11.64
CA ALA A 283 10.44 4.24 10.38
C ALA A 283 9.09 3.92 9.75
N ALA A 284 8.11 3.48 10.56
CA ALA A 284 6.76 3.20 10.11
C ALA A 284 6.05 4.47 9.57
N ASP A 285 6.18 5.60 10.24
CA ASP A 285 5.57 6.86 9.78
C ASP A 285 6.17 7.34 8.45
N VAL A 286 7.50 7.22 8.28
CA VAL A 286 8.15 7.55 7.01
C VAL A 286 7.72 6.56 5.92
N ALA A 287 7.57 5.27 6.24
CA ALA A 287 7.07 4.25 5.31
C ALA A 287 5.61 4.52 4.87
N VAL A 288 4.74 5.01 5.78
CA VAL A 288 3.37 5.46 5.43
C VAL A 288 3.45 6.61 4.43
N ASN A 289 4.27 7.63 4.71
CA ASN A 289 4.40 8.79 3.83
C ASN A 289 4.99 8.40 2.46
N ALA A 290 5.96 7.49 2.41
CA ALA A 290 6.51 6.94 1.17
C ALA A 290 5.46 6.16 0.36
N THR A 291 4.63 5.38 1.04
CA THR A 291 3.52 4.67 0.40
C THR A 291 2.48 5.67 -0.14
N MET A 292 2.21 6.76 0.57
CA MET A 292 1.33 7.84 0.08
C MET A 292 1.90 8.55 -1.16
N GLU A 293 3.23 8.78 -1.20
CA GLU A 293 3.92 9.35 -2.37
C GLU A 293 3.84 8.39 -3.58
N LEU A 294 4.03 7.09 -3.36
CA LEU A 294 3.83 6.06 -4.38
C LEU A 294 2.39 6.08 -4.94
N LEU A 295 1.39 6.17 -4.06
CA LEU A 295 -0.01 6.24 -4.46
C LEU A 295 -0.31 7.52 -5.25
N GLU A 296 0.33 8.66 -4.91
CA GLU A 296 0.20 9.92 -5.66
C GLU A 296 0.82 9.81 -7.06
N ASP A 297 1.98 9.16 -7.20
CA ASP A 297 2.62 8.93 -8.49
C ASP A 297 1.74 8.05 -9.40
N ILE A 298 1.09 7.04 -8.83
CA ILE A 298 0.11 6.20 -9.56
C ILE A 298 -1.13 7.02 -9.93
N ARG A 299 -1.66 7.82 -8.99
CA ARG A 299 -2.81 8.70 -9.21
C ARG A 299 -2.54 9.71 -10.34
N GLY A 300 -1.36 10.35 -10.32
CA GLY A 300 -0.94 11.29 -11.37
C GLY A 300 -0.92 10.67 -12.76
N ALA A 301 -0.58 9.39 -12.87
CA ALA A 301 -0.57 8.66 -14.14
C ALA A 301 -1.96 8.13 -14.56
N ALA A 302 -2.81 7.75 -13.60
CA ALA A 302 -4.11 7.13 -13.83
C ALA A 302 -5.27 8.14 -13.94
N GLY A 303 -5.13 9.29 -13.28
CA GLY A 303 -6.22 10.21 -12.99
C GLY A 303 -7.09 9.74 -11.81
N ASP A 304 -7.86 10.67 -11.25
CA ASP A 304 -8.64 10.44 -10.03
C ASP A 304 -9.64 9.30 -10.16
N LYS A 305 -10.35 9.21 -11.28
CA LYS A 305 -11.38 8.19 -11.54
C LYS A 305 -10.79 6.78 -11.45
N ASP A 306 -9.72 6.50 -12.20
CA ASP A 306 -9.15 5.16 -12.24
C ASP A 306 -8.32 4.86 -11.00
N PHE A 307 -7.74 5.87 -10.35
CA PHE A 307 -7.15 5.71 -9.02
C PHE A 307 -8.19 5.28 -7.99
N LEU A 308 -9.35 5.93 -7.93
CA LEU A 308 -10.43 5.55 -7.02
C LEU A 308 -10.95 4.13 -7.32
N ARG A 309 -11.08 3.75 -8.59
CA ARG A 309 -11.40 2.37 -9.00
C ARG A 309 -10.32 1.37 -8.56
N LEU A 310 -9.04 1.74 -8.67
CA LEU A 310 -7.92 0.92 -8.20
C LEU A 310 -8.05 0.60 -6.71
N ILE A 311 -8.35 1.59 -5.88
CA ILE A 311 -8.47 1.39 -4.43
C ILE A 311 -9.85 0.85 -4.00
N GLY A 312 -10.79 0.67 -4.92
CA GLY A 312 -12.11 0.07 -4.66
C GLY A 312 -13.20 1.05 -4.25
N ILE A 313 -12.96 2.36 -4.45
CA ILE A 313 -14.00 3.37 -4.38
C ILE A 313 -14.65 3.47 -5.75
N THR A 314 -15.86 2.99 -5.86
CA THR A 314 -16.67 3.18 -7.07
C THR A 314 -17.55 4.40 -6.89
N GLN A 315 -17.32 5.42 -7.68
CA GLN A 315 -18.24 6.58 -7.79
C GLN A 315 -19.39 6.31 -8.75
N SER A 316 -19.42 5.12 -9.34
CA SER A 316 -20.31 4.78 -10.44
C SER A 316 -21.54 4.05 -9.95
N SER A 317 -22.68 4.63 -10.23
CA SER A 317 -23.98 3.97 -10.26
C SER A 317 -24.08 3.12 -11.53
N VAL A 318 -24.80 2.02 -11.44
CA VAL A 318 -25.29 1.31 -12.65
C VAL A 318 -26.55 2.03 -13.08
N LEU A 319 -26.60 2.49 -14.31
CA LEU A 319 -27.82 3.08 -14.86
C LEU A 319 -28.60 1.99 -15.60
N CYS A 320 -29.77 1.67 -15.06
CA CYS A 320 -30.66 0.66 -15.62
C CYS A 320 -31.83 1.34 -16.30
N PHE A 321 -32.04 1.06 -17.58
CA PHE A 321 -33.22 1.45 -18.33
C PHE A 321 -34.16 0.25 -18.37
N VAL A 322 -35.34 0.38 -17.79
CA VAL A 322 -36.40 -0.61 -17.87
C VAL A 322 -37.44 -0.05 -18.83
N ILE A 323 -37.57 -0.67 -19.99
CA ILE A 323 -38.42 -0.15 -21.08
C ILE A 323 -39.49 -1.18 -21.43
N ASP A 324 -40.75 -0.74 -21.37
CA ASP A 324 -41.87 -1.46 -21.89
C ASP A 324 -41.77 -1.55 -23.44
N THR A 325 -41.89 -2.75 -23.97
CA THR A 325 -41.83 -3.01 -25.41
C THR A 325 -43.13 -3.65 -25.95
N THR A 326 -44.24 -3.52 -25.20
CA THR A 326 -45.54 -3.96 -25.68
C THR A 326 -45.96 -3.21 -26.92
N GLY A 327 -46.87 -3.80 -27.70
CA GLY A 327 -47.32 -3.24 -28.99
C GLY A 327 -47.95 -1.84 -28.87
N SER A 328 -48.55 -1.51 -27.73
CA SER A 328 -49.11 -0.18 -27.43
C SER A 328 -48.03 0.91 -27.31
N MET A 329 -46.75 0.52 -27.09
CA MET A 329 -45.64 1.43 -26.94
C MET A 329 -44.91 1.76 -28.24
N SER A 330 -45.41 1.29 -29.42
CA SER A 330 -44.71 1.41 -30.70
C SER A 330 -44.32 2.84 -31.04
N ASP A 331 -45.14 3.82 -30.72
CA ASP A 331 -44.93 5.23 -31.01
C ASP A 331 -43.98 5.90 -29.94
N ASP A 332 -44.04 5.40 -28.71
CA ASP A 332 -43.25 5.92 -27.58
C ASP A 332 -41.82 5.35 -27.51
N ILE A 333 -41.57 4.17 -28.10
CA ILE A 333 -40.25 3.53 -28.08
C ILE A 333 -39.18 4.43 -28.71
N THR A 334 -39.51 5.17 -29.77
CA THR A 334 -38.55 6.09 -30.42
C THR A 334 -38.13 7.22 -29.47
N GLU A 335 -39.10 7.78 -28.73
CA GLU A 335 -38.84 8.81 -27.74
C GLU A 335 -38.08 8.25 -26.52
N ALA A 336 -38.45 7.07 -26.03
CA ALA A 336 -37.70 6.38 -24.96
C ALA A 336 -36.26 6.14 -25.31
N LYS A 337 -35.97 5.72 -26.56
CA LYS A 337 -34.59 5.58 -27.06
C LYS A 337 -33.86 6.94 -27.08
N ARG A 338 -34.48 7.98 -27.63
CA ARG A 338 -33.90 9.32 -27.72
C ARG A 338 -33.52 9.86 -26.32
N VAL A 339 -34.41 9.72 -25.36
CA VAL A 339 -34.19 10.15 -23.96
C VAL A 339 -33.09 9.32 -23.30
N SER A 340 -33.08 8.00 -23.50
CA SER A 340 -32.04 7.13 -22.97
C SER A 340 -30.65 7.50 -23.51
N PHE A 341 -30.52 7.74 -24.82
CA PHE A 341 -29.27 8.22 -25.43
C PHE A 341 -28.86 9.59 -24.89
N SER A 342 -29.79 10.52 -24.73
CA SER A 342 -29.51 11.85 -24.16
C SER A 342 -28.95 11.74 -22.73
N ILE A 343 -29.52 10.85 -21.90
CA ILE A 343 -29.05 10.60 -20.54
C ILE A 343 -27.64 10.00 -20.59
N ILE A 344 -27.39 9.01 -21.44
CA ILE A 344 -26.09 8.37 -21.62
C ILE A 344 -25.03 9.41 -22.01
N ASP A 345 -25.32 10.21 -23.06
CA ASP A 345 -24.39 11.21 -23.59
C ASP A 345 -24.12 12.32 -22.57
N SER A 346 -25.11 12.74 -21.77
CA SER A 346 -24.94 13.74 -20.71
C SER A 346 -23.99 13.29 -19.60
N LYS A 347 -23.83 11.97 -19.41
CA LYS A 347 -22.99 11.41 -18.38
C LYS A 347 -21.64 10.88 -18.90
N ARG A 348 -21.56 10.60 -20.20
CA ARG A 348 -20.33 10.05 -20.83
C ARG A 348 -19.17 11.01 -20.69
N GLY A 349 -18.02 10.50 -20.23
CA GLY A 349 -16.81 11.29 -20.02
C GLY A 349 -16.84 12.20 -18.79
N THR A 350 -17.94 12.22 -18.03
CA THR A 350 -18.04 12.97 -16.78
C THR A 350 -17.63 12.10 -15.57
N GLN A 351 -17.40 12.74 -14.43
CA GLN A 351 -17.17 12.01 -13.17
C GLN A 351 -18.38 11.19 -12.72
N GLN A 352 -19.58 11.50 -13.23
CA GLN A 352 -20.83 10.81 -12.95
C GLN A 352 -21.16 9.72 -13.98
N GLU A 353 -20.24 9.40 -14.88
CA GLU A 353 -20.45 8.32 -15.85
C GLU A 353 -20.65 6.99 -15.15
N PRO A 354 -21.80 6.31 -15.36
CA PRO A 354 -22.05 4.99 -14.79
C PRO A 354 -20.99 3.97 -15.22
N SER A 355 -20.68 3.01 -14.33
CA SER A 355 -19.73 1.92 -14.65
C SER A 355 -20.29 0.94 -15.69
N SER A 356 -21.61 0.86 -15.78
CA SER A 356 -22.31 0.07 -16.79
C SER A 356 -23.72 0.60 -17.02
N TYR A 357 -24.21 0.34 -18.21
CA TYR A 357 -25.57 0.60 -18.61
C TYR A 357 -26.28 -0.75 -18.80
N ILE A 358 -27.45 -0.92 -18.19
CA ILE A 358 -28.27 -2.11 -18.31
C ILE A 358 -29.57 -1.71 -19.01
N LEU A 359 -29.95 -2.44 -20.05
CA LEU A 359 -31.26 -2.33 -20.70
C LEU A 359 -32.07 -3.58 -20.37
N VAL A 360 -33.22 -3.39 -19.78
CA VAL A 360 -34.19 -4.46 -19.46
C VAL A 360 -35.47 -4.18 -20.24
N PRO A 361 -35.62 -4.75 -21.43
CA PRO A 361 -36.94 -4.71 -22.09
C PRO A 361 -37.91 -5.68 -21.40
N PHE A 362 -39.16 -5.30 -21.28
CA PHE A 362 -40.23 -6.20 -20.81
C PHE A 362 -41.44 -6.08 -21.71
N ASN A 363 -42.19 -7.16 -21.81
CA ASN A 363 -43.49 -7.22 -22.49
C ASN A 363 -44.55 -7.74 -21.51
N ASP A 364 -45.80 -7.43 -21.78
CA ASP A 364 -46.89 -8.13 -21.10
C ASP A 364 -46.75 -9.63 -21.34
N PRO A 365 -46.92 -10.49 -20.32
CA PRO A 365 -47.10 -11.91 -20.58
C PRO A 365 -48.34 -12.04 -21.46
N GLY A 366 -48.09 -12.48 -22.73
CA GLY A 366 -49.09 -12.48 -23.78
C GLY A 366 -50.45 -12.96 -23.28
N GLY A 367 -51.45 -12.10 -23.44
CA GLY A 367 -52.84 -12.50 -23.25
C GLY A 367 -53.17 -13.66 -24.19
N CYS A 368 -53.73 -14.70 -23.63
CA CYS A 368 -54.35 -15.79 -24.37
C CYS A 368 -55.43 -15.27 -25.31
#